data_668f1391a68c7dcbd262d52f24658c77
#
_entry.id   668f1391a68c7dcbd262d52f24658c77
#
_cell.length_a   1.000
_cell.length_b   1.000
_cell.length_c   1.000
_cell.angle_alpha   90.00
_cell.angle_beta   90.00
_cell.angle_gamma   90.00
#
_symmetry.space_group_name_H-M   'P 1'
#
loop_
_entity.id
_entity.type
_entity.pdbx_description
1 polymer ?
#
loop_
_entity_poly.entity_id
_entity_poly.type
_entity_poly.pdbx_seq_one_letter_code
_entity_poly.pdbx_strand_id
1 'polypeptide(L)'
;PGAIEAWATAGGTPPVARAATVWGEGKACLRASDAALVNGAAAHGFELDDFHNAKLHLGAVMLPTVFALAETLQVDSRRVEVALAAGYEVAIRSSLALGPAQARLRGWHLTAVCGPLGSAAAASVMLGLDAERTAWALGLAGTQSSGLYAFSADGTDTKRFHPGRAAQAGVMSAELAAHGLTGPTEIYEAADGGLLRAFVDQPQPGKLLARLGGHWH
;
A
#
# COMPACT_ATOMS: atom_id res chain seq x y z
N PRO A 1 18.94 9.59 -9.83
CA PRO A 1 19.84 8.63 -9.12
C PRO A 1 19.98 8.96 -7.65
N GLY A 2 20.20 10.24 -7.26
CA GLY A 2 20.49 10.65 -5.88
C GLY A 2 19.43 10.28 -4.84
N ALA A 3 18.12 10.39 -5.15
CA ALA A 3 17.05 10.05 -4.20
C ALA A 3 16.99 8.53 -3.92
N ILE A 4 17.18 7.71 -4.96
CA ILE A 4 17.21 6.24 -4.81
C ILE A 4 18.47 5.81 -4.07
N GLU A 5 19.62 6.41 -4.38
CA GLU A 5 20.88 6.14 -3.70
C GLU A 5 20.81 6.56 -2.22
N ALA A 6 20.27 7.75 -1.92
CA ALA A 6 20.06 8.20 -0.56
C ALA A 6 19.14 7.26 0.24
N TRP A 7 18.05 6.80 -0.37
CA TRP A 7 17.15 5.82 0.24
C TRP A 7 17.84 4.47 0.46
N ALA A 8 18.58 3.97 -0.51
CA ALA A 8 19.27 2.68 -0.42
C ALA A 8 20.40 2.70 0.63
N THR A 9 21.16 3.80 0.71
CA THR A 9 22.26 3.94 1.68
C THR A 9 21.76 4.23 3.09
N ALA A 10 20.67 4.98 3.24
CA ALA A 10 20.00 5.18 4.53
C ALA A 10 19.50 3.84 5.11
N GLY A 11 19.31 2.85 4.25
CA GLY A 11 18.79 1.55 4.60
C GLY A 11 19.80 0.42 4.68
N GLY A 12 21.09 0.67 4.94
CA GLY A 12 22.00 -0.39 5.44
C GLY A 12 21.33 -1.14 6.58
N THR A 13 21.85 -2.28 7.04
CA THR A 13 21.27 -3.00 8.19
C THR A 13 20.95 -1.98 9.28
N PRO A 14 19.65 -1.69 9.54
CA PRO A 14 19.31 -0.62 10.47
C PRO A 14 19.88 -0.97 11.83
N PRO A 15 20.39 0.01 12.61
CA PRO A 15 20.62 -0.20 14.03
C PRO A 15 19.34 -0.80 14.63
N VAL A 16 19.45 -1.76 15.50
CA VAL A 16 18.30 -2.45 16.14
C VAL A 16 17.25 -1.45 16.66
N ALA A 17 17.68 -0.26 17.07
CA ALA A 17 16.81 0.83 17.53
C ALA A 17 15.93 1.48 16.41
N ARG A 18 16.13 1.13 15.14
CA ARG A 18 15.35 1.64 13.99
C ARG A 18 14.88 0.53 13.05
N ALA A 19 14.83 -0.68 13.54
CA ALA A 19 14.37 -1.82 12.78
C ALA A 19 12.93 -2.19 13.17
N ALA A 20 12.18 -2.68 12.20
CA ALA A 20 10.83 -3.18 12.40
C ALA A 20 10.84 -4.68 12.68
N THR A 21 9.98 -5.14 13.56
CA THR A 21 9.89 -6.54 13.97
C THR A 21 9.16 -7.38 12.93
N VAL A 22 9.73 -8.54 12.61
CA VAL A 22 9.00 -9.61 11.92
C VAL A 22 8.18 -10.39 12.95
N TRP A 23 6.88 -10.51 12.71
CA TRP A 23 5.96 -11.19 13.61
C TRP A 23 6.19 -12.71 13.59
N GLY A 24 6.16 -13.32 14.76
CA GLY A 24 6.36 -14.75 14.93
C GLY A 24 7.55 -15.10 15.84
N GLU A 25 7.99 -16.34 15.76
CA GLU A 25 9.13 -16.83 16.53
C GLU A 25 10.45 -16.32 15.92
N GLY A 26 11.38 -15.89 16.77
CA GLY A 26 12.74 -15.55 16.37
C GLY A 26 13.07 -14.06 16.29
N LYS A 27 12.12 -13.14 16.46
CA LYS A 27 12.31 -11.68 16.57
C LYS A 27 13.32 -11.08 15.57
N ALA A 28 13.27 -11.51 14.30
CA ALA A 28 14.06 -10.88 13.26
C ALA A 28 13.63 -9.41 13.11
N CYS A 29 14.60 -8.52 12.95
CA CYS A 29 14.38 -7.10 12.74
C CYS A 29 14.89 -6.71 11.35
N LEU A 30 14.03 -6.06 10.57
CA LEU A 30 14.29 -5.67 9.19
C LEU A 30 14.02 -4.18 8.97
N ARG A 31 14.32 -3.67 7.80
CA ARG A 31 13.80 -2.38 7.35
C ARG A 31 12.27 -2.40 7.36
N ALA A 32 11.64 -1.24 7.56
CA ALA A 32 10.18 -1.15 7.62
C ALA A 32 9.49 -1.77 6.39
N SER A 33 10.00 -1.50 5.19
CA SER A 33 9.45 -2.05 3.95
C SER A 33 9.55 -3.58 3.87
N ASP A 34 10.67 -4.17 4.33
CA ASP A 34 10.88 -5.61 4.29
C ASP A 34 10.09 -6.33 5.39
N ALA A 35 10.00 -5.74 6.58
CA ALA A 35 9.14 -6.24 7.65
C ALA A 35 7.66 -6.20 7.21
N ALA A 36 7.22 -5.12 6.55
CA ALA A 36 5.87 -5.00 6.01
C ALA A 36 5.56 -6.10 4.98
N LEU A 37 6.53 -6.46 4.11
CA LEU A 37 6.39 -7.58 3.17
C LEU A 37 6.12 -8.89 3.91
N VAL A 38 7.01 -9.24 4.86
CA VAL A 38 6.94 -10.54 5.55
C VAL A 38 5.68 -10.62 6.41
N ASN A 39 5.40 -9.57 7.18
CA ASN A 39 4.23 -9.52 8.07
C ASN A 39 2.92 -9.52 7.29
N GLY A 40 2.85 -8.83 6.15
CA GLY A 40 1.66 -8.81 5.29
C GLY A 40 1.37 -10.17 4.65
N ALA A 41 2.39 -10.85 4.19
CA ALA A 41 2.26 -12.20 3.67
C ALA A 41 1.81 -13.20 4.77
N ALA A 42 2.36 -13.08 5.97
CA ALA A 42 1.98 -13.90 7.11
C ALA A 42 0.55 -13.61 7.59
N ALA A 43 0.15 -12.33 7.66
CA ALA A 43 -1.20 -11.93 8.08
C ALA A 43 -2.30 -12.50 7.17
N HIS A 44 -2.03 -12.63 5.86
CA HIS A 44 -2.96 -13.23 4.90
C HIS A 44 -2.81 -14.76 4.76
N GLY A 45 -1.95 -15.38 5.55
CA GLY A 45 -1.57 -16.79 5.41
C GLY A 45 -2.71 -17.78 5.46
N PHE A 46 -3.71 -17.54 6.30
CA PHE A 46 -4.91 -18.39 6.46
C PHE A 46 -6.20 -17.76 5.94
N GLU A 47 -6.13 -16.56 5.35
CA GLU A 47 -7.30 -15.80 4.86
C GLU A 47 -8.39 -15.60 5.95
N LEU A 48 -7.96 -15.42 7.19
CA LEU A 48 -8.81 -15.11 8.35
C LEU A 48 -8.81 -13.61 8.70
N ASP A 49 -8.15 -12.81 7.87
CA ASP A 49 -8.11 -11.36 7.95
C ASP A 49 -9.42 -10.72 7.45
N ASP A 50 -9.54 -9.42 7.65
CA ASP A 50 -10.71 -8.65 7.26
C ASP A 50 -11.02 -8.72 5.75
N PHE A 51 -12.27 -8.52 5.40
CA PHE A 51 -12.72 -8.45 4.02
C PHE A 51 -13.69 -7.28 3.83
N HIS A 52 -13.42 -6.42 2.85
CA HIS A 52 -14.31 -5.35 2.45
C HIS A 52 -15.02 -5.68 1.12
N ASN A 53 -16.29 -5.26 0.98
CA ASN A 53 -17.12 -5.52 -0.22
C ASN A 53 -16.53 -4.97 -1.52
N ALA A 54 -15.60 -4.01 -1.45
CA ALA A 54 -14.80 -3.59 -2.60
C ALA A 54 -13.74 -4.64 -3.03
N LYS A 55 -13.85 -5.89 -2.55
CA LYS A 55 -12.99 -7.05 -2.83
C LYS A 55 -11.54 -6.85 -2.37
N LEU A 56 -11.40 -6.36 -1.16
CA LEU A 56 -10.11 -6.03 -0.54
C LEU A 56 -9.93 -6.74 0.81
N HIS A 57 -8.70 -7.17 1.08
CA HIS A 57 -8.22 -7.65 2.36
C HIS A 57 -7.18 -6.65 2.88
N LEU A 58 -7.64 -5.61 3.57
CA LEU A 58 -6.79 -4.45 3.87
C LEU A 58 -6.01 -4.57 5.17
N GLY A 59 -6.49 -5.30 6.16
CA GLY A 59 -5.76 -5.51 7.39
C GLY A 59 -4.38 -6.13 7.16
N ALA A 60 -4.29 -7.07 6.22
CA ALA A 60 -3.02 -7.69 5.83
C ALA A 60 -2.06 -6.75 5.07
N VAL A 61 -2.51 -5.57 4.67
CA VAL A 61 -1.68 -4.52 4.04
C VAL A 61 -1.41 -3.38 5.02
N MET A 62 -2.46 -2.84 5.65
CA MET A 62 -2.36 -1.61 6.43
C MET A 62 -1.69 -1.83 7.80
N LEU A 63 -2.01 -2.92 8.51
CA LEU A 63 -1.39 -3.18 9.82
C LEU A 63 0.13 -3.40 9.69
N PRO A 64 0.64 -4.25 8.77
CA PRO A 64 2.08 -4.39 8.56
C PRO A 64 2.77 -3.08 8.16
N THR A 65 2.15 -2.28 7.29
CA THR A 65 2.65 -0.96 6.89
C THR A 65 2.83 -0.04 8.09
N VAL A 66 1.76 0.13 8.86
CA VAL A 66 1.72 1.14 9.92
C VAL A 66 2.55 0.71 11.12
N PHE A 67 2.48 -0.57 11.52
CA PHE A 67 3.25 -1.05 12.68
C PHE A 67 4.75 -1.08 12.41
N ALA A 68 5.18 -1.48 11.21
CA ALA A 68 6.60 -1.43 10.86
C ALA A 68 7.15 0.01 10.94
N LEU A 69 6.39 1.00 10.46
CA LEU A 69 6.77 2.40 10.54
C LEU A 69 6.65 2.94 11.98
N ALA A 70 5.65 2.52 12.75
CA ALA A 70 5.49 2.97 14.14
C ALA A 70 6.70 2.56 15.00
N GLU A 71 7.19 1.33 14.84
CA GLU A 71 8.38 0.84 15.54
C GLU A 71 9.63 1.64 15.17
N THR A 72 9.80 1.98 13.89
CA THR A 72 10.99 2.67 13.40
C THR A 72 10.99 4.17 13.70
N LEU A 73 9.80 4.81 13.75
CA LEU A 73 9.63 6.25 13.91
C LEU A 73 9.28 6.67 15.34
N GLN A 74 8.88 5.72 16.20
CA GLN A 74 8.45 5.99 17.58
C GLN A 74 7.33 7.05 17.66
N VAL A 75 6.31 6.91 16.81
CA VAL A 75 5.15 7.82 16.76
C VAL A 75 4.09 7.43 17.78
N ASP A 76 3.21 8.38 18.10
CA ASP A 76 2.08 8.16 19.00
C ASP A 76 0.93 7.36 18.36
N SER A 77 0.04 6.82 19.19
CA SER A 77 -1.11 6.02 18.74
C SER A 77 -2.08 6.81 17.86
N ARG A 78 -2.21 8.12 18.08
CA ARG A 78 -3.09 8.96 17.28
C ARG A 78 -2.64 9.01 15.81
N ARG A 79 -1.34 9.10 15.57
CA ARG A 79 -0.80 9.05 14.19
C ARG A 79 -1.04 7.70 13.54
N VAL A 80 -0.91 6.61 14.31
CA VAL A 80 -1.23 5.24 13.86
C VAL A 80 -2.69 5.14 13.40
N GLU A 81 -3.65 5.61 14.22
CA GLU A 81 -5.07 5.60 13.89
C GLU A 81 -5.38 6.39 12.61
N VAL A 82 -4.85 7.60 12.49
CA VAL A 82 -5.04 8.45 11.30
C VAL A 82 -4.42 7.80 10.06
N ALA A 83 -3.26 7.19 10.18
CA ALA A 83 -2.60 6.49 9.08
C ALA A 83 -3.43 5.29 8.61
N LEU A 84 -3.95 4.48 9.52
CA LEU A 84 -4.85 3.36 9.19
C LEU A 84 -6.08 3.88 8.44
N ALA A 85 -6.78 4.88 8.98
CA ALA A 85 -7.96 5.45 8.33
C ALA A 85 -7.66 5.96 6.91
N ALA A 86 -6.57 6.70 6.73
CA ALA A 86 -6.16 7.21 5.42
C ALA A 86 -5.85 6.07 4.43
N GLY A 87 -5.15 5.03 4.89
CA GLY A 87 -4.82 3.88 4.06
C GLY A 87 -6.04 3.10 3.58
N TYR A 88 -6.96 2.80 4.51
CA TYR A 88 -8.22 2.12 4.18
C TYR A 88 -9.04 2.95 3.18
N GLU A 89 -9.24 4.24 3.44
CA GLU A 89 -10.01 5.13 2.55
C GLU A 89 -9.43 5.18 1.14
N VAL A 90 -8.12 5.38 1.00
CA VAL A 90 -7.49 5.45 -0.32
C VAL A 90 -7.62 4.13 -1.06
N ALA A 91 -7.35 3.00 -0.42
CA ALA A 91 -7.45 1.69 -1.08
C ALA A 91 -8.90 1.35 -1.48
N ILE A 92 -9.87 1.59 -0.59
CA ILE A 92 -11.28 1.29 -0.87
C ILE A 92 -11.79 2.18 -2.00
N ARG A 93 -11.55 3.49 -1.97
CA ARG A 93 -11.95 4.44 -3.01
C ARG A 93 -11.31 4.11 -4.36
N SER A 94 -10.04 3.71 -4.37
CA SER A 94 -9.36 3.23 -5.57
C SER A 94 -10.06 2.03 -6.18
N SER A 95 -10.41 1.03 -5.36
CA SER A 95 -11.14 -0.15 -5.83
C SER A 95 -12.54 0.21 -6.33
N LEU A 96 -13.28 1.07 -5.62
CA LEU A 96 -14.60 1.52 -6.06
C LEU A 96 -14.53 2.28 -7.39
N ALA A 97 -13.49 3.08 -7.60
CA ALA A 97 -13.27 3.80 -8.86
C ALA A 97 -12.93 2.87 -10.04
N LEU A 98 -12.25 1.77 -9.79
CA LEU A 98 -12.02 0.71 -10.77
C LEU A 98 -13.30 -0.11 -11.05
N GLY A 99 -14.27 -0.12 -10.14
CA GLY A 99 -15.42 -1.01 -10.21
C GLY A 99 -15.03 -2.45 -9.85
N PRO A 100 -15.15 -2.86 -8.58
CA PRO A 100 -14.57 -4.11 -8.07
C PRO A 100 -14.94 -5.37 -8.85
N ALA A 101 -16.16 -5.44 -9.36
CA ALA A 101 -16.61 -6.60 -10.12
C ALA A 101 -15.92 -6.72 -11.48
N GLN A 102 -15.87 -5.64 -12.25
CA GLN A 102 -15.23 -5.66 -13.58
C GLN A 102 -13.72 -5.88 -13.48
N ALA A 103 -13.05 -5.24 -12.53
CA ALA A 103 -11.61 -5.44 -12.32
C ALA A 103 -11.29 -6.90 -11.93
N ARG A 104 -12.11 -7.49 -11.04
CA ARG A 104 -11.98 -8.90 -10.67
C ARG A 104 -12.22 -9.85 -11.85
N LEU A 105 -13.24 -9.61 -12.65
CA LEU A 105 -13.55 -10.43 -13.83
C LEU A 105 -12.47 -10.30 -14.92
N ARG A 106 -11.78 -9.16 -15.00
CA ARG A 106 -10.62 -8.97 -15.88
C ARG A 106 -9.36 -9.70 -15.41
N GLY A 107 -9.40 -10.30 -14.23
CA GLY A 107 -8.31 -11.11 -13.68
C GLY A 107 -7.42 -10.40 -12.67
N TRP A 108 -7.84 -9.23 -12.14
CA TRP A 108 -7.07 -8.50 -11.14
C TRP A 108 -7.40 -8.94 -9.70
N HIS A 109 -6.38 -9.07 -8.87
CA HIS A 109 -6.50 -9.19 -7.42
C HIS A 109 -6.45 -7.80 -6.79
N LEU A 110 -7.62 -7.26 -6.43
CA LEU A 110 -7.74 -5.86 -6.05
C LEU A 110 -6.95 -5.47 -4.81
N THR A 111 -6.74 -6.38 -3.86
CA THR A 111 -5.83 -6.14 -2.73
C THR A 111 -4.41 -5.79 -3.22
N ALA A 112 -3.93 -6.48 -4.24
CA ALA A 112 -2.61 -6.23 -4.81
C ALA A 112 -2.57 -4.98 -5.70
N VAL A 113 -3.69 -4.63 -6.36
CA VAL A 113 -3.79 -3.43 -7.21
C VAL A 113 -3.94 -2.16 -6.38
N CYS A 114 -4.86 -2.15 -5.41
CA CYS A 114 -5.20 -0.95 -4.63
C CYS A 114 -4.41 -0.83 -3.32
N GLY A 115 -3.90 -1.94 -2.81
CA GLY A 115 -3.13 -1.99 -1.56
C GLY A 115 -1.90 -1.10 -1.55
N PRO A 116 -1.09 -1.04 -2.62
CA PRO A 116 0.07 -0.15 -2.68
C PRO A 116 -0.30 1.33 -2.47
N LEU A 117 -1.41 1.79 -3.07
CA LEU A 117 -1.91 3.16 -2.92
C LEU A 117 -2.33 3.45 -1.47
N GLY A 118 -3.09 2.53 -0.86
CA GLY A 118 -3.48 2.65 0.55
C GLY A 118 -2.28 2.62 1.49
N SER A 119 -1.34 1.70 1.26
CA SER A 119 -0.10 1.63 2.04
C SER A 119 0.73 2.91 1.91
N ALA A 120 0.84 3.48 0.69
CA ALA A 120 1.55 4.74 0.48
C ALA A 120 0.87 5.92 1.19
N ALA A 121 -0.46 5.97 1.20
CA ALA A 121 -1.21 6.98 1.95
C ALA A 121 -0.96 6.85 3.47
N ALA A 122 -1.07 5.64 4.01
CA ALA A 122 -0.79 5.36 5.41
C ALA A 122 0.67 5.71 5.77
N ALA A 123 1.62 5.27 4.96
CA ALA A 123 3.04 5.55 5.17
C ALA A 123 3.36 7.06 5.07
N SER A 124 2.69 7.80 4.19
CA SER A 124 2.84 9.26 4.08
C SER A 124 2.40 9.97 5.36
N VAL A 125 1.28 9.54 5.96
CA VAL A 125 0.84 10.04 7.28
C VAL A 125 1.88 9.71 8.36
N MET A 126 2.37 8.46 8.39
CA MET A 126 3.37 8.03 9.37
C MET A 126 4.67 8.85 9.27
N LEU A 127 5.12 9.16 8.05
CA LEU A 127 6.33 9.94 7.79
C LEU A 127 6.10 11.46 7.90
N GLY A 128 4.85 11.92 8.01
CA GLY A 128 4.52 13.35 8.09
C GLY A 128 4.78 14.08 6.77
N LEU A 129 4.56 13.43 5.64
CA LEU A 129 4.74 14.05 4.32
C LEU A 129 3.70 15.14 4.07
N ASP A 130 4.11 16.19 3.38
CA ASP A 130 3.20 17.21 2.86
C ASP A 130 2.36 16.69 1.69
N ALA A 131 1.44 17.50 1.20
CA ALA A 131 0.51 17.12 0.12
C ALA A 131 1.26 16.76 -1.18
N GLU A 132 2.32 17.52 -1.52
CA GLU A 132 3.09 17.30 -2.75
C GLU A 132 3.81 15.95 -2.69
N ARG A 133 4.55 15.69 -1.62
CA ARG A 133 5.26 14.42 -1.43
C ARG A 133 4.32 13.23 -1.28
N THR A 134 3.16 13.44 -0.65
CA THR A 134 2.11 12.41 -0.60
C THR A 134 1.59 12.07 -2.00
N ALA A 135 1.39 13.07 -2.87
CA ALA A 135 1.01 12.83 -4.26
C ALA A 135 2.10 12.05 -5.02
N TRP A 136 3.39 12.36 -4.80
CA TRP A 136 4.48 11.57 -5.37
C TRP A 136 4.51 10.13 -4.85
N ALA A 137 4.28 9.94 -3.55
CA ALA A 137 4.22 8.60 -2.94
C ALA A 137 3.08 7.76 -3.56
N LEU A 138 1.90 8.33 -3.72
CA LEU A 138 0.77 7.69 -4.39
C LEU A 138 1.09 7.37 -5.86
N GLY A 139 1.72 8.30 -6.57
CA GLY A 139 2.17 8.08 -7.94
C GLY A 139 3.16 6.94 -8.06
N LEU A 140 4.21 6.93 -7.23
CA LEU A 140 5.21 5.87 -7.18
C LEU A 140 4.59 4.51 -6.83
N ALA A 141 3.65 4.47 -5.89
CA ALA A 141 2.95 3.26 -5.52
C ALA A 141 2.02 2.76 -6.65
N GLY A 142 1.30 3.67 -7.29
CA GLY A 142 0.40 3.33 -8.38
C GLY A 142 1.10 2.71 -9.58
N THR A 143 2.33 3.15 -9.90
CA THR A 143 3.14 2.52 -10.96
C THR A 143 3.60 1.09 -10.62
N GLN A 144 3.50 0.68 -9.37
CA GLN A 144 3.83 -0.67 -8.88
C GLN A 144 2.58 -1.53 -8.66
N SER A 145 1.38 -0.99 -8.92
CA SER A 145 0.12 -1.73 -8.81
C SER A 145 0.12 -2.93 -9.74
N SER A 146 -0.14 -4.10 -9.22
CA SER A 146 -0.04 -5.36 -9.96
C SER A 146 -0.83 -6.47 -9.23
N GLY A 147 -0.74 -7.69 -9.72
CA GLY A 147 -1.32 -8.87 -9.07
C GLY A 147 -2.44 -9.51 -9.88
N LEU A 148 -2.12 -10.62 -10.52
CA LEU A 148 -3.08 -11.40 -11.28
C LEU A 148 -3.82 -12.40 -10.37
N TYR A 149 -5.05 -12.67 -10.70
CA TYR A 149 -5.88 -13.65 -10.00
C TYR A 149 -5.59 -15.10 -10.43
N ALA A 150 -4.56 -15.31 -11.23
CA ALA A 150 -4.17 -16.60 -11.80
C ALA A 150 -3.90 -17.69 -10.74
N PHE A 151 -3.53 -17.29 -9.51
CA PHE A 151 -3.32 -18.19 -8.37
C PHE A 151 -4.54 -19.08 -8.07
N SER A 152 -5.74 -18.67 -8.49
CA SER A 152 -6.97 -19.47 -8.26
C SER A 152 -7.07 -20.71 -9.12
N ALA A 153 -6.25 -20.82 -10.18
CA ALA A 153 -6.28 -21.96 -11.10
C ALA A 153 -5.66 -23.23 -10.49
N ASP A 154 -4.65 -23.08 -9.65
CA ASP A 154 -3.87 -24.19 -9.09
C ASP A 154 -3.59 -24.06 -7.57
N GLY A 155 -4.16 -23.05 -6.92
CA GLY A 155 -4.09 -22.89 -5.46
C GLY A 155 -2.70 -22.55 -4.93
N THR A 156 -1.91 -21.80 -5.70
CA THR A 156 -0.55 -21.41 -5.31
C THR A 156 -0.48 -20.38 -4.20
N ASP A 157 0.66 -20.27 -3.55
CA ASP A 157 0.93 -19.32 -2.45
C ASP A 157 0.98 -17.85 -2.89
N THR A 158 0.93 -17.57 -4.19
CA THR A 158 1.03 -16.22 -4.74
C THR A 158 -0.03 -15.27 -4.17
N LYS A 159 -1.24 -15.75 -3.86
CA LYS A 159 -2.28 -14.92 -3.23
C LYS A 159 -1.79 -14.31 -1.92
N ARG A 160 -1.11 -15.10 -1.08
CA ARG A 160 -0.61 -14.68 0.24
C ARG A 160 0.52 -13.67 0.13
N PHE A 161 1.32 -13.74 -0.93
CA PHE A 161 2.40 -12.79 -1.22
C PHE A 161 1.87 -11.39 -1.54
N HIS A 162 0.70 -11.26 -2.19
CA HIS A 162 0.18 -10.00 -2.70
C HIS A 162 0.00 -8.90 -1.64
N PRO A 163 -0.64 -9.15 -0.47
CA PRO A 163 -0.78 -8.12 0.56
C PRO A 163 0.56 -7.62 1.09
N GLY A 164 1.50 -8.55 1.33
CA GLY A 164 2.85 -8.19 1.77
C GLY A 164 3.57 -7.33 0.75
N ARG A 165 3.52 -7.71 -0.54
CA ARG A 165 4.13 -6.91 -1.62
C ARG A 165 3.47 -5.54 -1.76
N ALA A 166 2.16 -5.45 -1.57
CA ALA A 166 1.43 -4.19 -1.57
C ALA A 166 1.88 -3.28 -0.42
N ALA A 167 2.01 -3.83 0.79
CA ALA A 167 2.52 -3.12 1.96
C ALA A 167 3.96 -2.60 1.71
N GLN A 168 4.85 -3.46 1.24
CA GLN A 168 6.21 -3.10 0.90
C GLN A 168 6.28 -1.98 -0.13
N ALA A 169 5.51 -2.08 -1.21
CA ALA A 169 5.50 -1.10 -2.30
C ALA A 169 5.09 0.29 -1.80
N GLY A 170 4.06 0.37 -0.94
CA GLY A 170 3.61 1.65 -0.39
C GLY A 170 4.61 2.27 0.57
N VAL A 171 5.18 1.47 1.51
CA VAL A 171 6.23 1.97 2.42
C VAL A 171 7.41 2.51 1.63
N MET A 172 7.95 1.73 0.70
CA MET A 172 9.08 2.13 -0.15
C MET A 172 8.76 3.40 -0.94
N SER A 173 7.55 3.52 -1.50
CA SER A 173 7.14 4.69 -2.28
C SER A 173 7.11 5.96 -1.42
N ALA A 174 6.58 5.88 -0.20
CA ALA A 174 6.55 7.02 0.72
C ALA A 174 7.96 7.40 1.20
N GLU A 175 8.82 6.42 1.51
CA GLU A 175 10.22 6.67 1.86
C GLU A 175 10.99 7.34 0.70
N LEU A 176 10.81 6.87 -0.53
CA LEU A 176 11.43 7.47 -1.72
C LEU A 176 10.94 8.90 -1.95
N ALA A 177 9.64 9.16 -1.79
CA ALA A 177 9.07 10.51 -1.89
C ALA A 177 9.61 11.43 -0.78
N ALA A 178 9.79 10.92 0.44
CA ALA A 178 10.44 11.65 1.53
C ALA A 178 11.86 12.09 1.16
N HIS A 179 12.58 11.28 0.39
CA HIS A 179 13.92 11.59 -0.13
C HIS A 179 13.90 12.41 -1.45
N GLY A 180 12.72 12.86 -1.92
CA GLY A 180 12.59 13.73 -3.07
C GLY A 180 12.48 13.03 -4.43
N LEU A 181 12.23 11.70 -4.47
CA LEU A 181 11.88 11.04 -5.71
C LEU A 181 10.45 11.41 -6.10
N THR A 182 10.30 12.00 -7.28
CA THR A 182 8.99 12.40 -7.77
C THR A 182 8.22 11.22 -8.38
N GLY A 183 6.89 11.24 -8.21
CA GLY A 183 5.97 10.31 -8.86
C GLY A 183 4.90 11.07 -9.65
N PRO A 184 4.18 10.41 -10.57
CA PRO A 184 3.12 11.05 -11.33
C PRO A 184 1.98 11.50 -10.41
N THR A 185 1.69 12.81 -10.40
CA THR A 185 0.63 13.38 -9.55
C THR A 185 -0.78 13.05 -10.05
N GLU A 186 -0.92 12.73 -11.32
CA GLU A 186 -2.20 12.32 -11.94
C GLU A 186 -2.30 10.80 -12.12
N ILE A 187 -1.75 10.03 -11.17
CA ILE A 187 -1.65 8.55 -11.28
C ILE A 187 -2.99 7.87 -11.62
N TYR A 188 -4.12 8.39 -11.16
CA TYR A 188 -5.43 7.79 -11.43
C TYR A 188 -5.96 8.08 -12.82
N GLU A 189 -5.87 9.32 -13.30
CA GLU A 189 -6.62 9.82 -14.43
C GLU A 189 -5.78 10.34 -15.60
N ALA A 190 -4.44 10.19 -15.52
CA ALA A 190 -3.57 10.57 -16.63
C ALA A 190 -4.11 10.02 -17.96
N ALA A 191 -4.19 10.88 -18.97
CA ALA A 191 -4.77 10.54 -20.28
C ALA A 191 -4.01 9.38 -20.95
N ASP A 192 -2.70 9.32 -20.75
CA ASP A 192 -1.83 8.25 -21.20
C ASP A 192 -1.29 7.48 -19.97
N GLY A 193 -1.72 6.25 -19.79
CA GLY A 193 -1.23 5.35 -18.76
C GLY A 193 -1.78 5.58 -17.35
N GLY A 194 -2.82 6.37 -17.17
CA GLY A 194 -3.48 6.50 -15.87
C GLY A 194 -4.08 5.17 -15.39
N LEU A 195 -3.96 4.91 -14.08
CA LEU A 195 -4.32 3.63 -13.46
C LEU A 195 -5.76 3.20 -13.79
N LEU A 196 -6.71 4.11 -13.76
CA LEU A 196 -8.11 3.77 -14.02
C LEU A 196 -8.30 3.20 -15.43
N ARG A 197 -7.68 3.79 -16.44
CA ARG A 197 -7.77 3.32 -17.82
C ARG A 197 -6.92 2.08 -18.09
N ALA A 198 -5.81 1.94 -17.40
CA ALA A 198 -4.93 0.79 -17.59
C ALA A 198 -5.57 -0.52 -17.08
N PHE A 199 -6.35 -0.47 -16.02
CA PHE A 199 -6.88 -1.65 -15.36
C PHE A 199 -8.29 -2.05 -15.79
N VAL A 200 -9.14 -1.10 -16.23
CA VAL A 200 -10.55 -1.37 -16.58
C VAL A 200 -11.04 -0.53 -17.75
N ASP A 201 -12.08 -1.01 -18.43
CA ASP A 201 -12.66 -0.32 -19.58
C ASP A 201 -13.67 0.77 -19.19
N GLN A 202 -14.36 0.59 -18.05
CA GLN A 202 -15.41 1.51 -17.57
C GLN A 202 -15.13 1.98 -16.14
N PRO A 203 -14.10 2.80 -15.92
CA PRO A 203 -13.80 3.32 -14.60
C PRO A 203 -14.87 4.29 -14.10
N GLN A 204 -14.93 4.47 -12.79
CA GLN A 204 -15.85 5.37 -12.09
C GLN A 204 -15.07 6.42 -11.28
N PRO A 205 -14.36 7.37 -11.93
CA PRO A 205 -13.45 8.29 -11.23
C PRO A 205 -14.13 9.12 -10.14
N GLY A 206 -15.41 9.45 -10.32
CA GLY A 206 -16.20 10.16 -9.30
C GLY A 206 -16.25 9.46 -7.93
N LYS A 207 -15.97 8.14 -7.85
CA LYS A 207 -15.90 7.41 -6.58
C LYS A 207 -14.69 7.76 -5.72
N LEU A 208 -13.61 8.26 -6.34
CA LEU A 208 -12.40 8.65 -5.60
C LEU A 208 -12.72 9.71 -4.53
N LEU A 209 -13.51 10.72 -4.88
CA LEU A 209 -13.79 11.86 -4.02
C LEU A 209 -15.24 11.92 -3.51
N ALA A 210 -16.08 10.93 -3.84
CA ALA A 210 -17.49 10.92 -3.46
C ALA A 210 -17.64 11.03 -1.94
N ARG A 211 -18.28 12.12 -1.47
CA ARG A 211 -18.53 12.40 -0.04
C ARG A 211 -17.28 12.32 0.85
N LEU A 212 -16.10 12.65 0.29
CA LEU A 212 -14.85 12.66 1.05
C LEU A 212 -14.97 13.60 2.26
N GLY A 213 -14.56 13.12 3.44
CA GLY A 213 -14.70 13.84 4.71
C GLY A 213 -16.10 13.77 5.35
N GLY A 214 -17.13 13.33 4.60
CA GLY A 214 -18.50 13.18 5.11
C GLY A 214 -18.98 11.74 5.21
N HIS A 215 -18.24 10.80 4.64
CA HIS A 215 -18.51 9.36 4.69
C HIS A 215 -17.19 8.59 4.68
N TRP A 216 -17.05 7.71 5.64
CA TRP A 216 -15.90 6.80 5.77
C TRP A 216 -16.31 5.37 5.41
N HIS A 217 -15.43 4.68 4.71
CA HIS A 217 -15.65 3.29 4.27
C HIS A 217 -15.06 2.28 5.25
#